data_8579e2629e92482ee4c2df1b1fba053c
#
_entry.id   8579e2629e92482ee4c2df1b1fba053c
#
_cell.length_a   1.000
_cell.length_b   1.000
_cell.length_c   1.000
_cell.angle_alpha   90.00
_cell.angle_beta   90.00
_cell.angle_gamma   90.00
#
_symmetry.space_group_name_H-M   'P 1'
#
loop_
_entity.id
_entity.type
_entity.pdbx_description
1 polymer ?
#
loop_
_entity_poly.entity_id
_entity_poly.type
_entity_poly.pdbx_seq_one_letter_code
_entity_poly.pdbx_strand_id
1 'polypeptide(L)'
;MSSTREQLIEAVRVIPDIDAITQEFDYLVPADWNISGESKFLEVGTIVRMRFRNRLVRGWVTEINPVHKPNLDLIPLKKISGIGPSAEVLNLAKWAANNWHGPVSKFLRTASPKSMIRARHNEKSDSKKQSEVSESTTDLSSGFLAIGREISPLGDRWPIIQETIKYGNSLILVPSVKQAELLVGRLKRMGVKSGLHGQDWLLGAQGGTIVGTRSAAFATIKELAAILIIDEHDDAYRNESAPTWNARDVALQRAKLKNIPIIFTSPIFTPEVRKEIHTTHTDGKKSDSGWGNISVLNPNEPIDTRQGLWPSAVIDKMKNSERSVVILNRKGRSKLLVCASCGEIVICSECNSNMSQPNEDHLTCSRNHQRPIVCSFCLSTKLKNLRIGIGRAKEELEALLQENVQEIHSSASHVDLHNARYLLGTNAALHRVDWANLIFFADYDQELYGGGYRSEEIALSNLIRAVRITNTRSRDNGQVIIQTRSQKNEFLGVIRAGKFSSWGELNEQRRKLLSLPPYGSYAEISGPGAEKYVDLIAVTEGIEVLGPLNESWLIKSNSHSHLLQTLSEVNRPKERIRIAINS
;
A
#
# COMPACT_ATOMS: atom_id res chain seq x y z
N MET A 1 -11.88 -35.31 -39.90
CA MET A 1 -10.47 -34.84 -39.83
C MET A 1 -10.44 -33.35 -40.15
N SER A 2 -10.61 -32.49 -39.17
CA SER A 2 -10.50 -31.04 -39.33
C SER A 2 -9.06 -30.69 -38.95
N SER A 3 -8.20 -30.47 -39.92
CA SER A 3 -6.86 -29.94 -39.71
C SER A 3 -7.00 -28.46 -39.27
N THR A 4 -6.83 -28.19 -37.99
CA THR A 4 -6.59 -26.84 -37.51
C THR A 4 -5.32 -26.34 -38.22
N ARG A 5 -5.47 -25.48 -39.24
CA ARG A 5 -4.34 -24.74 -39.81
C ARG A 5 -3.68 -23.98 -38.67
N GLU A 6 -2.47 -24.39 -38.27
CA GLU A 6 -1.64 -23.61 -37.36
C GLU A 6 -1.47 -22.20 -37.99
N GLN A 7 -1.97 -21.19 -37.32
CA GLN A 7 -1.96 -19.83 -37.82
C GLN A 7 -0.52 -19.33 -37.75
N LEU A 8 0.07 -18.99 -38.91
CA LEU A 8 1.42 -18.46 -39.00
C LEU A 8 1.49 -17.14 -38.23
N ILE A 9 2.49 -16.97 -37.38
CA ILE A 9 2.73 -15.71 -36.69
C ILE A 9 3.76 -14.91 -37.49
N GLU A 10 3.31 -13.83 -38.12
CA GLU A 10 4.15 -13.00 -38.99
C GLU A 10 4.72 -11.79 -38.22
N ALA A 11 3.93 -11.20 -37.37
CA ALA A 11 4.33 -10.02 -36.59
C ALA A 11 3.74 -10.05 -35.18
N VAL A 12 4.36 -9.28 -34.28
CA VAL A 12 3.85 -9.06 -32.92
C VAL A 12 3.99 -7.59 -32.54
N ARG A 13 3.03 -7.10 -31.77
CA ARG A 13 3.12 -5.79 -31.12
C ARG A 13 3.75 -5.93 -29.76
N VAL A 14 4.63 -5.00 -29.39
CA VAL A 14 5.46 -5.11 -28.18
C VAL A 14 5.51 -3.77 -27.44
N ILE A 15 5.36 -3.80 -26.12
CA ILE A 15 5.69 -2.68 -25.23
C ILE A 15 7.15 -2.82 -24.80
N PRO A 16 8.03 -1.85 -25.10
CA PRO A 16 9.42 -1.83 -24.63
C PRO A 16 9.51 -1.67 -23.10
N ASP A 17 10.49 -2.33 -22.49
CA ASP A 17 10.82 -2.16 -21.07
C ASP A 17 11.62 -0.87 -20.83
N ILE A 18 11.01 0.27 -21.14
CA ILE A 18 11.57 1.62 -21.02
C ILE A 18 10.51 2.54 -20.43
N ASP A 19 10.80 3.15 -19.28
CA ASP A 19 9.82 3.99 -18.54
C ASP A 19 9.37 5.24 -19.31
N ALA A 20 10.23 5.78 -20.16
CA ALA A 20 9.93 6.95 -20.99
C ALA A 20 9.07 6.64 -22.23
N ILE A 21 8.79 5.36 -22.50
CA ILE A 21 8.07 4.92 -23.69
C ILE A 21 6.75 4.31 -23.27
N THR A 22 5.67 4.94 -23.70
CA THR A 22 4.28 4.47 -23.46
C THR A 22 3.68 3.82 -24.70
N GLN A 23 4.31 4.00 -25.87
CA GLN A 23 3.85 3.49 -27.15
C GLN A 23 4.23 2.03 -27.36
N GLU A 24 3.40 1.33 -28.12
CA GLU A 24 3.61 -0.02 -28.60
C GLU A 24 4.21 0.01 -30.01
N PHE A 25 5.02 -0.99 -30.35
CA PHE A 25 5.72 -1.06 -31.63
C PHE A 25 5.57 -2.45 -32.23
N ASP A 26 5.39 -2.52 -33.56
CA ASP A 26 5.25 -3.77 -34.29
C ASP A 26 6.63 -4.28 -34.71
N TYR A 27 6.85 -5.58 -34.56
CA TYR A 27 8.07 -6.30 -34.90
C TYR A 27 7.76 -7.54 -35.73
N LEU A 28 8.62 -7.84 -36.71
CA LEU A 28 8.53 -9.05 -37.51
C LEU A 28 8.94 -10.26 -36.66
N VAL A 29 8.23 -11.36 -36.82
CA VAL A 29 8.66 -12.67 -36.29
C VAL A 29 9.59 -13.31 -37.32
N PRO A 30 10.84 -13.68 -36.94
CA PRO A 30 11.76 -14.32 -37.86
C PRO A 30 11.17 -15.57 -38.51
N ALA A 31 11.31 -15.74 -39.81
CA ALA A 31 10.71 -16.84 -40.56
C ALA A 31 11.21 -18.24 -40.08
N ASP A 32 12.46 -18.30 -39.64
CA ASP A 32 13.08 -19.48 -39.05
C ASP A 32 12.39 -19.96 -37.77
N TRP A 33 11.78 -19.05 -36.99
CA TRP A 33 11.01 -19.41 -35.79
C TRP A 33 9.70 -20.14 -36.13
N ASN A 34 9.08 -19.82 -37.26
CA ASN A 34 7.91 -20.55 -37.73
C ASN A 34 8.31 -21.95 -38.23
N ILE A 35 9.48 -22.08 -38.85
CA ILE A 35 10.01 -23.37 -39.35
C ILE A 35 10.46 -24.26 -38.18
N SER A 36 11.17 -23.69 -37.20
CA SER A 36 11.67 -24.41 -36.02
C SER A 36 10.58 -24.73 -34.98
N GLY A 37 9.42 -24.05 -35.09
CA GLY A 37 8.35 -24.13 -34.09
C GLY A 37 8.57 -23.22 -32.86
N GLU A 38 9.59 -22.36 -32.84
CA GLU A 38 9.78 -21.38 -31.76
C GLU A 38 8.65 -20.36 -31.67
N SER A 39 8.02 -20.00 -32.80
CA SER A 39 6.88 -19.08 -32.84
C SER A 39 5.69 -19.56 -32.01
N LYS A 40 5.54 -20.88 -31.75
CA LYS A 40 4.47 -21.45 -30.89
C LYS A 40 4.56 -20.99 -29.44
N PHE A 41 5.70 -20.46 -29.00
CA PHE A 41 5.90 -19.89 -27.67
C PHE A 41 5.57 -18.39 -27.59
N LEU A 42 5.16 -17.78 -28.71
CA LEU A 42 4.72 -16.39 -28.73
C LEU A 42 3.23 -16.32 -28.38
N GLU A 43 2.97 -15.77 -27.21
CA GLU A 43 1.64 -15.47 -26.70
C GLU A 43 1.62 -14.03 -26.17
N VAL A 44 0.43 -13.47 -26.00
CA VAL A 44 0.29 -12.16 -25.31
C VAL A 44 0.91 -12.27 -23.92
N GLY A 45 1.83 -11.35 -23.60
CA GLY A 45 2.61 -11.35 -22.37
C GLY A 45 3.98 -11.98 -22.48
N THR A 46 4.29 -12.75 -23.53
CA THR A 46 5.63 -13.32 -23.75
C THR A 46 6.70 -12.24 -23.68
N ILE A 47 7.79 -12.52 -22.97
CA ILE A 47 8.93 -11.61 -22.84
C ILE A 47 9.88 -11.87 -24.02
N VAL A 48 10.12 -10.81 -24.80
CA VAL A 48 10.99 -10.85 -25.98
C VAL A 48 12.14 -9.87 -25.86
N ARG A 49 13.16 -10.07 -26.70
CA ARG A 49 14.22 -9.08 -26.94
C ARG A 49 14.15 -8.56 -28.37
N MET A 50 14.22 -7.24 -28.50
CA MET A 50 14.18 -6.54 -29.78
C MET A 50 15.19 -5.40 -29.81
N ARG A 51 15.53 -4.92 -31.01
CA ARG A 51 16.29 -3.68 -31.18
C ARG A 51 15.35 -2.48 -31.11
N PHE A 52 15.68 -1.56 -30.23
CA PHE A 52 15.00 -0.27 -30.11
C PHE A 52 16.06 0.85 -30.10
N ARG A 53 16.03 1.74 -31.10
CA ARG A 53 17.05 2.80 -31.26
C ARG A 53 18.49 2.27 -31.10
N ASN A 54 18.83 1.22 -31.85
CA ASN A 54 20.12 0.53 -31.83
C ASN A 54 20.55 -0.14 -30.53
N ARG A 55 19.68 -0.22 -29.51
CA ARG A 55 19.92 -0.97 -28.26
C ARG A 55 19.09 -2.22 -28.21
N LEU A 56 19.64 -3.28 -27.61
CA LEU A 56 18.90 -4.50 -27.35
C LEU A 56 18.09 -4.31 -26.07
N VAL A 57 16.74 -4.28 -26.20
CA VAL A 57 15.81 -4.00 -25.10
C VAL A 57 14.89 -5.19 -24.90
N ARG A 58 14.47 -5.41 -23.66
CA ARG A 58 13.40 -6.34 -23.30
C ARG A 58 12.05 -5.68 -23.57
N GLY A 59 11.02 -6.48 -23.90
CA GLY A 59 9.65 -6.02 -24.04
C GLY A 59 8.66 -7.15 -23.83
N TRP A 60 7.40 -6.82 -23.79
CA TRP A 60 6.28 -7.75 -23.62
C TRP A 60 5.40 -7.71 -24.86
N VAL A 61 5.09 -8.90 -25.39
CA VAL A 61 4.14 -9.04 -26.52
C VAL A 61 2.74 -8.63 -26.03
N THR A 62 2.09 -7.73 -26.75
CA THR A 62 0.74 -7.23 -26.41
C THR A 62 -0.32 -7.68 -27.40
N GLU A 63 0.08 -8.04 -28.62
CA GLU A 63 -0.82 -8.50 -29.68
C GLU A 63 -0.07 -9.43 -30.64
N ILE A 64 -0.72 -10.46 -31.12
CA ILE A 64 -0.24 -11.40 -32.13
C ILE A 64 -0.88 -11.04 -33.47
N ASN A 65 -0.09 -10.99 -34.54
CA ASN A 65 -0.52 -10.58 -35.88
C ASN A 65 -1.34 -9.27 -35.88
N PRO A 66 -0.79 -8.16 -35.33
CA PRO A 66 -1.49 -6.89 -35.31
C PRO A 66 -1.72 -6.36 -36.72
N VAL A 67 -2.84 -5.66 -36.92
CA VAL A 67 -3.03 -4.90 -38.17
C VAL A 67 -2.05 -3.74 -38.17
N HIS A 68 -1.14 -3.74 -39.11
CA HIS A 68 -0.14 -2.66 -39.27
C HIS A 68 -0.33 -1.91 -40.61
N LYS A 69 0.22 -0.72 -40.69
CA LYS A 69 0.15 0.10 -41.90
C LYS A 69 0.87 -0.63 -43.05
N PRO A 70 0.30 -0.71 -44.26
CA PRO A 70 0.99 -1.25 -45.41
C PRO A 70 2.28 -0.46 -45.67
N ASN A 71 3.35 -1.14 -46.08
CA ASN A 71 4.68 -0.59 -46.35
C ASN A 71 5.51 -0.14 -45.12
N LEU A 72 5.28 -0.70 -43.96
CA LEU A 72 6.17 -0.51 -42.82
C LEU A 72 7.26 -1.61 -42.81
N ASP A 73 8.54 -1.20 -42.95
CA ASP A 73 9.66 -2.13 -42.77
C ASP A 73 9.81 -2.50 -41.29
N LEU A 74 9.25 -3.64 -40.92
CA LEU A 74 9.30 -4.14 -39.54
C LEU A 74 10.68 -4.74 -39.23
N ILE A 75 11.23 -4.36 -38.08
CA ILE A 75 12.48 -4.92 -37.58
C ILE A 75 12.21 -6.29 -36.94
N PRO A 76 13.04 -7.33 -37.25
CA PRO A 76 12.81 -8.65 -36.67
C PRO A 76 13.15 -8.70 -35.17
N LEU A 77 12.36 -9.48 -34.42
CA LEU A 77 12.67 -9.87 -33.05
C LEU A 77 14.04 -10.55 -32.99
N LYS A 78 14.71 -10.51 -31.84
CA LYS A 78 16.03 -11.12 -31.65
C LYS A 78 16.00 -12.38 -30.83
N LYS A 79 15.07 -12.50 -29.86
CA LYS A 79 14.98 -13.66 -28.99
C LYS A 79 13.67 -13.68 -28.22
N ILE A 80 13.10 -14.87 -28.04
CA ILE A 80 12.09 -15.15 -27.01
C ILE A 80 12.84 -15.35 -25.70
N SER A 81 12.58 -14.48 -24.72
CA SER A 81 13.29 -14.53 -23.42
C SER A 81 12.59 -15.43 -22.39
N GLY A 82 11.28 -15.64 -22.53
CA GLY A 82 10.54 -16.52 -21.64
C GLY A 82 9.08 -16.13 -21.48
N ILE A 83 8.40 -16.89 -20.62
CA ILE A 83 7.00 -16.64 -20.27
C ILE A 83 6.91 -15.36 -19.43
N GLY A 84 5.91 -14.54 -19.70
CA GLY A 84 5.60 -13.33 -18.95
C GLY A 84 4.17 -13.35 -18.39
N PRO A 85 3.64 -12.18 -17.98
CA PRO A 85 2.32 -12.06 -17.41
C PRO A 85 1.24 -12.51 -18.43
N SER A 86 0.14 -13.08 -17.92
CA SER A 86 -1.01 -13.42 -18.78
C SER A 86 -1.61 -12.20 -19.46
N ALA A 87 -2.38 -12.41 -20.54
CA ALA A 87 -3.12 -11.33 -21.22
C ALA A 87 -4.03 -10.55 -20.26
N GLU A 88 -4.67 -11.24 -19.32
CA GLU A 88 -5.48 -10.63 -18.25
C GLU A 88 -4.65 -9.66 -17.39
N VAL A 89 -3.49 -10.10 -16.91
CA VAL A 89 -2.59 -9.27 -16.07
C VAL A 89 -1.97 -8.13 -16.88
N LEU A 90 -1.69 -8.34 -18.16
CA LEU A 90 -1.23 -7.28 -19.06
C LEU A 90 -2.29 -6.17 -19.20
N ASN A 91 -3.55 -6.52 -19.41
CA ASN A 91 -4.65 -5.56 -19.47
C ASN A 91 -4.84 -4.83 -18.13
N LEU A 92 -4.72 -5.55 -17.00
CA LEU A 92 -4.74 -4.96 -15.66
C LEU A 92 -3.57 -3.97 -15.46
N ALA A 93 -2.38 -4.27 -15.98
CA ALA A 93 -1.22 -3.37 -15.94
C ALA A 93 -1.44 -2.10 -16.80
N LYS A 94 -2.07 -2.23 -17.97
CA LYS A 94 -2.47 -1.09 -18.81
C LYS A 94 -3.51 -0.21 -18.08
N TRP A 95 -4.51 -0.81 -17.46
CA TRP A 95 -5.48 -0.09 -16.65
C TRP A 95 -4.81 0.64 -15.48
N ALA A 96 -3.91 -0.03 -14.74
CA ALA A 96 -3.20 0.56 -13.62
C ALA A 96 -2.31 1.73 -14.06
N ALA A 97 -1.63 1.61 -15.20
CA ALA A 97 -0.82 2.67 -15.78
C ALA A 97 -1.64 3.93 -16.09
N ASN A 98 -2.85 3.75 -16.65
CA ASN A 98 -3.78 4.84 -16.88
C ASN A 98 -4.28 5.44 -15.56
N ASN A 99 -4.73 4.60 -14.62
CA ASN A 99 -5.36 5.01 -13.35
C ASN A 99 -4.42 5.81 -12.43
N TRP A 100 -3.12 5.54 -12.48
CA TRP A 100 -2.11 6.27 -11.69
C TRP A 100 -1.12 7.07 -12.54
N HIS A 101 -1.48 7.30 -13.80
CA HIS A 101 -0.73 8.13 -14.76
C HIS A 101 0.77 7.80 -14.80
N GLY A 102 1.07 6.49 -14.85
CA GLY A 102 2.42 5.95 -14.83
C GLY A 102 2.76 5.09 -16.04
N PRO A 103 4.05 4.74 -16.26
CA PRO A 103 4.44 3.90 -17.38
C PRO A 103 3.99 2.44 -17.17
N VAL A 104 3.42 1.83 -18.18
CA VAL A 104 2.97 0.41 -18.18
C VAL A 104 4.12 -0.53 -17.84
N SER A 105 5.35 -0.22 -18.31
CA SER A 105 6.55 -1.01 -18.08
C SER A 105 6.82 -1.29 -16.58
N LYS A 106 6.53 -0.32 -15.67
CA LYS A 106 6.69 -0.52 -14.22
C LYS A 106 5.74 -1.58 -13.66
N PHE A 107 4.51 -1.59 -14.12
CA PHE A 107 3.51 -2.58 -13.70
C PHE A 107 3.82 -3.96 -14.30
N LEU A 108 4.24 -4.03 -15.57
CA LEU A 108 4.63 -5.28 -16.22
C LEU A 108 5.89 -5.89 -15.61
N ARG A 109 6.86 -5.08 -15.16
CA ARG A 109 8.01 -5.59 -14.37
C ARG A 109 7.53 -6.23 -13.06
N THR A 110 6.56 -5.60 -12.38
CA THR A 110 5.99 -6.14 -11.14
C THR A 110 5.28 -7.47 -11.36
N ALA A 111 4.60 -7.62 -12.51
CA ALA A 111 3.88 -8.81 -12.91
C ALA A 111 4.75 -9.95 -13.44
N SER A 112 5.96 -9.62 -13.88
CA SER A 112 6.87 -10.58 -14.54
C SER A 112 7.66 -11.41 -13.55
N PRO A 113 8.07 -12.64 -13.91
CA PRO A 113 8.96 -13.45 -13.09
C PRO A 113 10.32 -12.75 -12.93
N LYS A 114 10.93 -12.89 -11.73
CA LYS A 114 12.26 -12.31 -11.42
C LYS A 114 13.38 -12.95 -12.22
N SER A 115 13.26 -14.23 -12.53
CA SER A 115 14.19 -14.99 -13.36
C SER A 115 13.50 -15.46 -14.63
N MET A 116 14.29 -15.71 -15.67
CA MET A 116 13.76 -16.21 -16.94
C MET A 116 13.17 -17.62 -16.76
N ILE A 117 11.88 -17.76 -17.09
CA ILE A 117 11.17 -19.03 -17.11
C ILE A 117 11.00 -19.42 -18.57
N ARG A 118 11.66 -20.51 -19.01
CA ARG A 118 11.48 -21.04 -20.37
C ARG A 118 10.17 -21.82 -20.41
N ALA A 119 9.40 -21.65 -21.50
CA ALA A 119 8.28 -22.55 -21.79
C ALA A 119 8.83 -23.98 -21.92
N ARG A 120 8.41 -24.89 -21.06
CA ARG A 120 8.55 -26.32 -21.32
C ARG A 120 7.35 -26.74 -22.14
N HIS A 121 7.59 -27.55 -23.19
CA HIS A 121 6.51 -28.27 -23.85
C HIS A 121 5.65 -28.94 -22.77
N ASN A 122 4.37 -28.66 -22.74
CA ASN A 122 3.42 -29.41 -21.93
C ASN A 122 3.46 -30.88 -22.40
N GLU A 123 4.16 -31.72 -21.67
CA GLU A 123 3.77 -33.10 -21.61
C GLU A 123 2.32 -33.12 -21.13
N LYS A 124 1.48 -33.80 -21.87
CA LYS A 124 0.02 -33.90 -21.69
C LYS A 124 -0.32 -33.94 -20.20
N SER A 125 -1.13 -33.00 -19.76
CA SER A 125 -1.68 -33.01 -18.42
C SER A 125 -2.37 -34.37 -18.21
N ASP A 126 -1.87 -35.18 -17.30
CA ASP A 126 -2.59 -36.30 -16.74
C ASP A 126 -3.85 -35.74 -16.04
N SER A 127 -4.91 -35.69 -16.81
CA SER A 127 -6.28 -35.50 -16.35
C SER A 127 -6.78 -36.79 -15.73
N LYS A 128 -6.26 -37.17 -14.54
CA LYS A 128 -6.89 -38.20 -13.70
C LYS A 128 -6.29 -38.14 -12.29
N LYS A 129 -6.93 -37.36 -11.46
CA LYS A 129 -7.21 -37.57 -10.03
C LYS A 129 -7.65 -36.23 -9.42
N GLN A 130 -8.84 -35.79 -9.77
CA GLN A 130 -9.66 -35.00 -8.86
C GLN A 130 -10.17 -36.02 -7.83
N SER A 131 -9.64 -35.91 -6.61
CA SER A 131 -10.29 -36.51 -5.47
C SER A 131 -11.62 -35.79 -5.28
N GLU A 132 -12.69 -36.60 -5.29
CA GLU A 132 -14.04 -36.20 -4.94
C GLU A 132 -14.03 -35.48 -3.60
N VAL A 133 -14.14 -34.15 -3.64
CA VAL A 133 -14.55 -33.35 -2.50
C VAL A 133 -16.08 -33.33 -2.54
N SER A 134 -16.68 -33.99 -1.58
CA SER A 134 -18.10 -34.11 -1.36
C SER A 134 -18.83 -32.79 -1.59
N GLU A 135 -19.86 -32.86 -2.42
CA GLU A 135 -20.88 -31.85 -2.62
C GLU A 135 -21.50 -31.44 -1.28
N SER A 136 -21.18 -30.25 -0.82
CA SER A 136 -22.08 -29.45 -0.02
C SER A 136 -22.29 -28.14 -0.80
N THR A 137 -23.32 -28.16 -1.61
CA THR A 137 -23.84 -27.06 -2.40
C THR A 137 -24.30 -25.94 -1.46
N THR A 138 -23.45 -25.01 -1.18
CA THR A 138 -23.85 -23.61 -0.99
C THR A 138 -23.76 -22.99 -2.38
N ASP A 139 -24.85 -22.49 -2.88
CA ASP A 139 -24.97 -21.70 -4.11
C ASP A 139 -24.05 -20.47 -4.00
N LEU A 140 -22.78 -20.65 -4.35
CA LEU A 140 -21.80 -19.58 -4.44
C LEU A 140 -22.09 -18.89 -5.76
N SER A 141 -22.90 -17.81 -5.70
CA SER A 141 -23.28 -16.99 -6.85
C SER A 141 -22.04 -16.69 -7.70
N SER A 142 -22.05 -17.18 -8.93
CA SER A 142 -21.03 -16.89 -9.93
C SER A 142 -21.16 -15.42 -10.34
N GLY A 143 -20.32 -14.55 -9.76
CA GLY A 143 -20.36 -13.13 -10.09
C GLY A 143 -19.44 -12.28 -9.23
N PHE A 144 -19.23 -11.03 -9.64
CA PHE A 144 -18.51 -10.06 -8.84
C PHE A 144 -19.32 -9.73 -7.57
N LEU A 145 -18.68 -9.95 -6.43
CA LEU A 145 -19.21 -9.59 -5.12
C LEU A 145 -18.07 -9.10 -4.22
N ALA A 146 -18.21 -7.90 -3.67
CA ALA A 146 -17.28 -7.34 -2.69
C ALA A 146 -17.82 -7.59 -1.28
N ILE A 147 -17.12 -8.41 -0.50
CA ILE A 147 -17.52 -8.90 0.82
C ILE A 147 -16.60 -8.30 1.89
N GLY A 148 -17.16 -7.60 2.85
CA GLY A 148 -16.45 -7.13 4.05
C GLY A 148 -16.56 -8.15 5.18
N ARG A 149 -15.42 -8.50 5.78
CA ARG A 149 -15.32 -9.28 7.02
C ARG A 149 -14.69 -8.41 8.09
N GLU A 150 -15.52 -7.85 8.97
CA GLU A 150 -15.05 -7.03 10.09
C GLU A 150 -14.50 -7.94 11.19
N ILE A 151 -13.20 -7.84 11.45
CA ILE A 151 -12.50 -8.68 12.41
C ILE A 151 -11.58 -7.81 13.26
N SER A 152 -11.70 -7.90 14.58
CA SER A 152 -10.85 -7.17 15.52
C SER A 152 -9.35 -7.46 15.29
N PRO A 153 -8.43 -6.59 15.76
CA PRO A 153 -6.98 -6.78 15.57
C PRO A 153 -6.49 -8.18 15.96
N LEU A 154 -7.00 -8.74 17.06
CA LEU A 154 -6.62 -10.06 17.58
C LEU A 154 -7.51 -11.21 17.09
N GLY A 155 -8.51 -10.94 16.24
CA GLY A 155 -9.40 -11.96 15.70
C GLY A 155 -8.69 -12.92 14.77
N ASP A 156 -9.20 -14.14 14.64
CA ASP A 156 -8.63 -15.17 13.76
C ASP A 156 -9.12 -15.01 12.32
N ARG A 157 -8.19 -14.83 11.38
CA ARG A 157 -8.47 -14.74 9.94
C ARG A 157 -8.52 -16.10 9.25
N TRP A 158 -8.15 -17.15 9.96
CA TRP A 158 -8.03 -18.48 9.37
C TRP A 158 -9.33 -19.04 8.78
N PRO A 159 -10.50 -18.93 9.44
CA PRO A 159 -11.77 -19.40 8.87
C PRO A 159 -12.08 -18.77 7.50
N ILE A 160 -11.77 -17.47 7.33
CA ILE A 160 -12.00 -16.75 6.07
C ILE A 160 -11.03 -17.21 4.98
N ILE A 161 -9.78 -17.49 5.34
CA ILE A 161 -8.81 -18.06 4.41
C ILE A 161 -9.31 -19.43 3.93
N GLN A 162 -9.81 -20.29 4.84
CA GLN A 162 -10.36 -21.58 4.50
C GLN A 162 -11.62 -21.46 3.62
N GLU A 163 -12.48 -20.49 3.87
CA GLU A 163 -13.63 -20.17 3.01
C GLU A 163 -13.17 -19.76 1.62
N THR A 164 -12.18 -18.85 1.53
CA THR A 164 -11.68 -18.33 0.25
C THR A 164 -11.09 -19.42 -0.64
N ILE A 165 -10.30 -20.32 -0.10
CA ILE A 165 -9.67 -21.39 -0.92
C ILE A 165 -10.65 -22.41 -1.45
N LYS A 166 -11.87 -22.51 -0.91
CA LYS A 166 -12.93 -23.37 -1.45
C LYS A 166 -13.46 -22.91 -2.80
N TYR A 167 -13.30 -21.62 -3.14
CA TYR A 167 -13.65 -21.12 -4.48
C TYR A 167 -12.73 -21.66 -5.58
N GLY A 168 -11.54 -22.14 -5.25
CA GLY A 168 -10.54 -22.64 -6.20
C GLY A 168 -9.21 -21.87 -6.12
N ASN A 169 -8.57 -21.69 -7.29
CA ASN A 169 -7.30 -20.94 -7.37
C ASN A 169 -7.51 -19.50 -6.88
N SER A 170 -6.85 -19.13 -5.79
CA SER A 170 -7.11 -17.87 -5.10
C SER A 170 -5.87 -16.98 -5.05
N LEU A 171 -6.09 -15.68 -5.02
CA LEU A 171 -5.07 -14.68 -4.69
C LEU A 171 -5.29 -14.21 -3.25
N ILE A 172 -4.28 -14.37 -2.38
CA ILE A 172 -4.35 -13.89 -1.00
C ILE A 172 -3.27 -12.82 -0.80
N LEU A 173 -3.69 -11.59 -0.54
CA LEU A 173 -2.81 -10.49 -0.21
C LEU A 173 -2.68 -10.35 1.31
N VAL A 174 -1.44 -10.20 1.78
CA VAL A 174 -1.10 -9.99 3.20
C VAL A 174 -0.12 -8.83 3.34
N PRO A 175 -0.11 -8.12 4.49
CA PRO A 175 0.71 -6.91 4.68
C PRO A 175 2.22 -7.14 4.65
N SER A 176 2.71 -8.33 5.00
CA SER A 176 4.16 -8.58 5.10
C SER A 176 4.58 -9.90 4.45
N VAL A 177 5.85 -9.93 3.99
CA VAL A 177 6.45 -11.14 3.40
C VAL A 177 6.46 -12.30 4.39
N LYS A 178 6.77 -12.04 5.66
CA LYS A 178 6.77 -13.06 6.71
C LYS A 178 5.40 -13.68 6.91
N GLN A 179 4.34 -12.88 6.90
CA GLN A 179 2.97 -13.42 6.97
C GLN A 179 2.65 -14.28 5.75
N ALA A 180 3.10 -13.88 4.55
CA ALA A 180 2.92 -14.67 3.34
C ALA A 180 3.62 -16.04 3.44
N GLU A 181 4.86 -16.07 3.91
CA GLU A 181 5.65 -17.29 4.10
C GLU A 181 4.98 -18.26 5.10
N LEU A 182 4.58 -17.73 6.25
CA LEU A 182 3.88 -18.51 7.27
C LEU A 182 2.56 -19.08 6.75
N LEU A 183 1.79 -18.26 6.01
CA LEU A 183 0.52 -18.69 5.44
C LEU A 183 0.71 -19.77 4.38
N VAL A 184 1.65 -19.60 3.45
CA VAL A 184 1.97 -20.61 2.43
C VAL A 184 2.40 -21.92 3.11
N GLY A 185 3.26 -21.86 4.14
CA GLY A 185 3.66 -23.03 4.90
C GLY A 185 2.49 -23.75 5.57
N ARG A 186 1.51 -23.00 6.08
CA ARG A 186 0.27 -23.58 6.66
C ARG A 186 -0.62 -24.21 5.59
N LEU A 187 -0.83 -23.53 4.47
CA LEU A 187 -1.62 -24.04 3.34
C LEU A 187 -1.03 -25.32 2.75
N LYS A 188 0.29 -25.36 2.52
CA LYS A 188 1.01 -26.56 2.03
C LYS A 188 0.83 -27.76 2.97
N ARG A 189 0.89 -27.55 4.29
CA ARG A 189 0.65 -28.63 5.28
C ARG A 189 -0.76 -29.18 5.24
N MET A 190 -1.73 -28.40 4.75
CA MET A 190 -3.10 -28.85 4.54
C MET A 190 -3.34 -29.47 3.17
N GLY A 191 -2.30 -29.64 2.35
CA GLY A 191 -2.42 -30.21 1.01
C GLY A 191 -2.88 -29.20 -0.05
N VAL A 192 -2.99 -27.91 0.28
CA VAL A 192 -3.38 -26.88 -0.69
C VAL A 192 -2.20 -26.55 -1.59
N LYS A 193 -2.41 -26.66 -2.92
CA LYS A 193 -1.42 -26.24 -3.93
C LYS A 193 -1.24 -24.72 -3.85
N SER A 194 -0.22 -24.27 -3.13
CA SER A 194 0.01 -22.84 -2.83
C SER A 194 1.47 -22.45 -2.95
N GLY A 195 1.71 -21.16 -3.26
CA GLY A 195 3.05 -20.62 -3.43
C GLY A 195 3.17 -19.13 -3.13
N LEU A 196 4.41 -18.67 -2.96
CA LEU A 196 4.75 -17.27 -2.75
C LEU A 196 4.87 -16.53 -4.08
N HIS A 197 4.23 -15.38 -4.17
CA HIS A 197 4.44 -14.48 -5.31
C HIS A 197 5.92 -14.10 -5.46
N GLY A 198 6.42 -14.19 -6.68
CA GLY A 198 7.80 -13.87 -7.04
C GLY A 198 8.80 -15.02 -6.86
N GLN A 199 8.51 -16.03 -6.04
CA GLN A 199 9.30 -17.27 -5.93
C GLN A 199 8.63 -18.39 -6.75
N ASP A 200 7.34 -18.62 -6.53
CA ASP A 200 6.57 -19.70 -7.13
C ASP A 200 5.72 -19.22 -8.32
N TRP A 201 6.28 -18.34 -9.17
CA TRP A 201 5.53 -17.70 -10.27
C TRP A 201 4.88 -18.74 -11.21
N LEU A 202 5.62 -19.81 -11.57
CA LEU A 202 5.14 -20.85 -12.45
C LEU A 202 3.96 -21.62 -11.85
N LEU A 203 3.93 -21.81 -10.53
CA LEU A 203 2.81 -22.46 -9.84
C LEU A 203 1.50 -21.69 -10.08
N GLY A 204 1.54 -20.35 -9.97
CA GLY A 204 0.38 -19.52 -10.29
C GLY A 204 -0.06 -19.65 -11.75
N ALA A 205 0.88 -19.59 -12.69
CA ALA A 205 0.61 -19.72 -14.12
C ALA A 205 0.03 -21.11 -14.50
N GLN A 206 0.30 -22.15 -13.72
CA GLN A 206 -0.25 -23.50 -13.90
C GLN A 206 -1.53 -23.76 -13.10
N GLY A 207 -1.93 -22.84 -12.24
CA GLY A 207 -3.08 -22.97 -11.33
C GLY A 207 -2.64 -23.36 -9.92
N GLY A 208 -3.15 -22.61 -8.93
CA GLY A 208 -2.87 -22.76 -7.51
C GLY A 208 -3.14 -21.44 -6.76
N THR A 209 -3.16 -21.51 -5.44
CA THR A 209 -3.33 -20.32 -4.58
C THR A 209 -2.01 -19.58 -4.45
N ILE A 210 -1.99 -18.31 -4.82
CA ILE A 210 -0.81 -17.45 -4.66
C ILE A 210 -1.02 -16.51 -3.48
N VAL A 211 -0.04 -16.50 -2.59
CA VAL A 211 0.02 -15.58 -1.44
C VAL A 211 1.15 -14.58 -1.66
N GLY A 212 0.91 -13.33 -1.34
CA GLY A 212 1.98 -12.34 -1.41
C GLY A 212 1.58 -10.98 -0.85
N THR A 213 2.51 -10.04 -0.95
CA THR A 213 2.30 -8.66 -0.54
C THR A 213 1.80 -7.82 -1.72
N ARG A 214 1.92 -6.51 -1.64
CA ARG A 214 1.47 -5.54 -2.66
C ARG A 214 1.69 -5.98 -4.11
N SER A 215 2.87 -6.43 -4.46
CA SER A 215 3.18 -6.83 -5.85
C SER A 215 2.37 -8.03 -6.35
N ALA A 216 1.87 -8.87 -5.44
CA ALA A 216 1.08 -10.04 -5.80
C ALA A 216 -0.29 -9.69 -6.41
N ALA A 217 -0.76 -8.45 -6.30
CA ALA A 217 -1.97 -8.00 -7.01
C ALA A 217 -1.88 -8.23 -8.53
N PHE A 218 -0.66 -8.26 -9.07
CA PHE A 218 -0.36 -8.56 -10.49
C PHE A 218 0.13 -10.00 -10.72
N ALA A 219 -0.08 -10.93 -9.78
CA ALA A 219 0.32 -12.32 -9.96
C ALA A 219 -0.45 -12.99 -11.11
N THR A 220 0.25 -13.66 -12.02
CA THR A 220 -0.40 -14.51 -13.02
C THR A 220 -0.95 -15.76 -12.34
N ILE A 221 -2.27 -15.95 -12.37
CA ILE A 221 -2.96 -17.10 -11.78
C ILE A 221 -3.95 -17.66 -12.81
N LYS A 222 -3.73 -18.91 -13.22
CA LYS A 222 -4.65 -19.60 -14.13
C LYS A 222 -5.98 -19.84 -13.41
N GLU A 223 -7.08 -19.52 -14.07
CA GLU A 223 -8.44 -19.75 -13.54
C GLU A 223 -8.61 -19.15 -12.12
N LEU A 224 -8.19 -17.90 -11.93
CA LEU A 224 -8.38 -17.18 -10.67
C LEU A 224 -9.87 -17.12 -10.33
N ALA A 225 -10.25 -17.67 -9.16
CA ALA A 225 -11.64 -17.85 -8.73
C ALA A 225 -12.06 -16.91 -7.59
N ALA A 226 -11.12 -16.47 -6.75
CA ALA A 226 -11.41 -15.54 -5.65
C ALA A 226 -10.18 -14.72 -5.26
N ILE A 227 -10.41 -13.54 -4.67
CA ILE A 227 -9.36 -12.70 -4.11
C ILE A 227 -9.68 -12.44 -2.63
N LEU A 228 -8.67 -12.58 -1.76
CA LEU A 228 -8.74 -12.21 -0.35
C LEU A 228 -7.68 -11.16 -0.03
N ILE A 229 -8.10 -10.07 0.60
CA ILE A 229 -7.18 -9.05 1.13
C ILE A 229 -7.28 -9.05 2.65
N ILE A 230 -6.21 -9.52 3.29
CA ILE A 230 -6.10 -9.55 4.74
C ILE A 230 -5.64 -8.18 5.22
N ASP A 231 -6.42 -7.57 6.13
CA ASP A 231 -6.10 -6.28 6.74
C ASP A 231 -5.96 -5.15 5.70
N GLU A 232 -7.02 -4.92 4.94
CA GLU A 232 -7.03 -3.97 3.81
C GLU A 232 -6.64 -2.53 4.19
N HIS A 233 -6.82 -2.18 5.48
CA HIS A 233 -6.44 -0.88 6.04
C HIS A 233 -4.93 -0.66 6.10
N ASP A 234 -4.14 -1.73 5.93
CA ASP A 234 -2.70 -1.68 6.12
C ASP A 234 -2.00 -0.88 5.00
N ASP A 235 -1.18 0.11 5.40
CA ASP A 235 -0.50 1.01 4.47
C ASP A 235 0.59 0.29 3.62
N ALA A 236 0.99 -0.93 3.99
CA ALA A 236 1.92 -1.76 3.21
C ALA A 236 1.40 -2.08 1.79
N TYR A 237 0.08 -2.01 1.57
CA TYR A 237 -0.51 -2.20 0.24
C TYR A 237 -0.30 -1.03 -0.71
N ARG A 238 0.17 0.10 -0.21
CA ARG A 238 0.43 1.29 -1.00
C ARG A 238 1.85 1.34 -1.52
N ASN A 239 2.03 1.80 -2.75
CA ASN A 239 3.33 2.12 -3.32
C ASN A 239 3.67 3.59 -3.09
N GLU A 240 4.71 3.88 -2.30
CA GLU A 240 5.13 5.25 -1.96
C GLU A 240 5.83 5.98 -3.13
N SER A 241 6.45 5.24 -4.02
CA SER A 241 7.12 5.81 -5.19
C SER A 241 6.16 5.96 -6.37
N ALA A 242 6.34 6.99 -7.19
CA ALA A 242 5.51 7.18 -8.38
C ALA A 242 5.74 6.07 -9.43
N PRO A 243 4.65 5.51 -9.96
CA PRO A 243 3.24 5.75 -9.67
C PRO A 243 2.82 5.23 -8.28
N THR A 244 2.05 6.04 -7.55
CA THR A 244 1.60 5.75 -6.16
C THR A 244 0.34 4.87 -6.14
N TRP A 245 0.45 3.65 -6.61
CA TRP A 245 -0.68 2.72 -6.71
C TRP A 245 -0.95 1.95 -5.41
N ASN A 246 -2.16 1.44 -5.24
CA ASN A 246 -2.56 0.61 -4.11
C ASN A 246 -2.97 -0.80 -4.60
N ALA A 247 -2.44 -1.85 -3.97
CA ALA A 247 -2.74 -3.24 -4.32
C ALA A 247 -4.20 -3.61 -4.11
N ARG A 248 -4.86 -3.01 -3.11
CA ARG A 248 -6.29 -3.17 -2.85
C ARG A 248 -7.11 -2.75 -4.07
N ASP A 249 -6.83 -1.56 -4.62
CA ASP A 249 -7.58 -1.01 -5.75
C ASP A 249 -7.31 -1.80 -7.03
N VAL A 250 -6.08 -2.27 -7.22
CA VAL A 250 -5.72 -3.20 -8.33
C VAL A 250 -6.48 -4.52 -8.20
N ALA A 251 -6.51 -5.12 -7.01
CA ALA A 251 -7.20 -6.38 -6.76
C ALA A 251 -8.72 -6.24 -6.93
N LEU A 252 -9.30 -5.14 -6.48
CA LEU A 252 -10.72 -4.82 -6.68
C LEU A 252 -11.06 -4.71 -8.16
N GLN A 253 -10.29 -3.94 -8.93
CA GLN A 253 -10.48 -3.84 -10.37
C GLN A 253 -10.33 -5.19 -11.08
N ARG A 254 -9.37 -6.00 -10.64
CA ARG A 254 -9.16 -7.34 -11.15
C ARG A 254 -10.36 -8.24 -10.91
N ALA A 255 -10.93 -8.20 -9.70
CA ALA A 255 -12.13 -8.95 -9.35
C ALA A 255 -13.34 -8.54 -10.22
N LYS A 256 -13.52 -7.22 -10.45
CA LYS A 256 -14.55 -6.68 -11.35
C LYS A 256 -14.38 -7.19 -12.78
N LEU A 257 -13.16 -7.11 -13.34
CA LEU A 257 -12.86 -7.56 -14.71
C LEU A 257 -13.04 -9.07 -14.89
N LYS A 258 -12.70 -9.85 -13.86
CA LYS A 258 -12.84 -11.31 -13.88
C LYS A 258 -14.23 -11.78 -13.49
N ASN A 259 -15.09 -10.90 -12.99
CA ASN A 259 -16.40 -11.21 -12.45
C ASN A 259 -16.36 -12.29 -11.35
N ILE A 260 -15.46 -12.12 -10.38
CA ILE A 260 -15.22 -13.05 -9.26
C ILE A 260 -15.38 -12.35 -7.91
N PRO A 261 -15.62 -13.08 -6.80
CA PRO A 261 -15.72 -12.50 -5.48
C PRO A 261 -14.37 -11.96 -5.00
N ILE A 262 -14.44 -10.85 -4.25
CA ILE A 262 -13.33 -10.29 -3.49
C ILE A 262 -13.75 -10.13 -2.03
N ILE A 263 -12.89 -10.59 -1.12
CA ILE A 263 -13.13 -10.55 0.32
C ILE A 263 -12.08 -9.61 0.95
N PHE A 264 -12.56 -8.68 1.77
CA PHE A 264 -11.71 -7.78 2.54
C PHE A 264 -11.84 -8.11 4.02
N THR A 265 -10.72 -8.18 4.74
CA THR A 265 -10.74 -8.22 6.20
C THR A 265 -10.15 -6.96 6.78
N SER A 266 -10.76 -6.42 7.81
CA SER A 266 -10.27 -5.25 8.55
C SER A 266 -10.95 -5.15 9.91
N PRO A 267 -10.30 -4.59 10.94
CA PRO A 267 -11.01 -4.15 12.14
C PRO A 267 -11.90 -2.93 11.89
N ILE A 268 -11.50 -2.08 10.93
CA ILE A 268 -12.23 -0.90 10.49
C ILE A 268 -11.91 -0.70 9.02
N PHE A 269 -12.93 -0.76 8.17
CA PHE A 269 -12.73 -0.58 6.74
C PHE A 269 -12.40 0.86 6.38
N THR A 270 -11.46 1.03 5.43
CA THR A 270 -11.17 2.33 4.84
C THR A 270 -12.37 2.84 4.05
N PRO A 271 -12.54 4.17 3.89
CA PRO A 271 -13.64 4.75 3.11
C PRO A 271 -13.70 4.23 1.67
N GLU A 272 -12.55 3.92 1.07
CA GLU A 272 -12.45 3.34 -0.26
C GLU A 272 -13.12 1.96 -0.35
N VAL A 273 -12.88 1.10 0.64
CA VAL A 273 -13.49 -0.24 0.69
C VAL A 273 -14.94 -0.16 1.13
N ARG A 274 -15.28 0.69 2.10
CA ARG A 274 -16.68 0.90 2.53
C ARG A 274 -17.61 1.28 1.37
N LYS A 275 -17.12 2.09 0.43
CA LYS A 275 -17.86 2.47 -0.78
C LYS A 275 -18.16 1.30 -1.71
N GLU A 276 -17.31 0.29 -1.73
CA GLU A 276 -17.35 -0.84 -2.68
C GLU A 276 -17.98 -2.11 -2.10
N ILE A 277 -18.04 -2.25 -0.78
CA ILE A 277 -18.62 -3.43 -0.13
C ILE A 277 -20.13 -3.52 -0.38
N HIS A 278 -20.58 -4.68 -0.84
CA HIS A 278 -21.99 -5.00 -1.03
C HIS A 278 -22.61 -5.63 0.22
N THR A 279 -21.84 -6.46 0.91
CA THR A 279 -22.26 -7.16 2.14
C THR A 279 -21.17 -7.10 3.19
N THR A 280 -21.55 -6.80 4.43
CA THR A 280 -20.63 -6.82 5.57
C THR A 280 -21.06 -7.90 6.55
N HIS A 281 -20.13 -8.76 6.94
CA HIS A 281 -20.32 -9.72 8.02
C HIS A 281 -19.43 -9.32 9.20
N THR A 282 -20.04 -9.10 10.33
CA THR A 282 -19.35 -8.91 11.60
C THR A 282 -19.32 -10.24 12.34
N ASP A 283 -18.15 -10.65 12.83
CA ASP A 283 -18.12 -11.73 13.81
C ASP A 283 -18.92 -11.26 15.01
N GLY A 284 -19.98 -12.00 15.38
CA GLY A 284 -20.99 -11.62 16.38
C GLY A 284 -20.50 -11.35 17.81
N LYS A 285 -19.20 -11.32 18.02
CA LYS A 285 -18.51 -10.76 19.20
C LYS A 285 -18.20 -9.32 18.89
N LYS A 286 -18.72 -8.40 19.69
CA LYS A 286 -18.60 -6.93 19.62
C LYS A 286 -17.32 -6.50 18.90
N SER A 287 -17.44 -5.75 17.81
CA SER A 287 -16.33 -5.25 16.98
C SER A 287 -15.24 -4.52 17.79
N ASP A 288 -15.63 -3.98 18.93
CA ASP A 288 -14.74 -3.28 19.87
C ASP A 288 -13.98 -4.23 20.83
N SER A 289 -14.21 -5.52 20.79
CA SER A 289 -13.42 -6.52 21.53
C SER A 289 -12.17 -6.94 20.72
N GLY A 290 -11.08 -7.30 21.41
CA GLY A 290 -9.86 -7.78 20.76
C GLY A 290 -8.90 -6.67 20.30
N TRP A 291 -9.01 -5.49 20.90
CA TRP A 291 -8.06 -4.38 20.71
C TRP A 291 -6.90 -4.38 21.70
N GLY A 292 -6.89 -5.32 22.66
CA GLY A 292 -5.84 -5.41 23.66
C GLY A 292 -5.87 -4.24 24.66
N ASN A 293 -4.75 -4.03 25.34
CA ASN A 293 -4.61 -2.98 26.34
C ASN A 293 -3.94 -1.74 25.73
N ILE A 294 -4.72 -0.68 25.49
CA ILE A 294 -4.24 0.60 24.93
C ILE A 294 -4.42 1.69 26.00
N SER A 295 -3.35 2.42 26.31
CA SER A 295 -3.36 3.56 27.23
C SER A 295 -2.94 4.83 26.52
N VAL A 296 -3.63 5.95 26.78
CA VAL A 296 -3.32 7.26 26.21
C VAL A 296 -2.83 8.19 27.33
N LEU A 297 -1.60 8.66 27.23
CA LEU A 297 -0.96 9.55 28.17
C LEU A 297 -0.92 10.99 27.64
N ASN A 298 -1.09 11.94 28.55
CA ASN A 298 -0.89 13.36 28.29
C ASN A 298 0.44 13.81 28.91
N PRO A 299 1.45 14.22 28.11
CA PRO A 299 2.73 14.67 28.65
C PRO A 299 2.66 16.00 29.42
N ASN A 300 1.53 16.71 29.35
CA ASN A 300 1.31 17.97 30.04
C ASN A 300 0.57 17.80 31.39
N GLU A 301 0.20 16.59 31.76
CA GLU A 301 -0.41 16.36 33.09
C GLU A 301 0.64 16.48 34.21
N PRO A 302 0.28 17.12 35.34
CA PRO A 302 1.21 17.42 36.43
C PRO A 302 1.67 16.21 37.26
N ILE A 303 1.27 15.00 36.89
CA ILE A 303 1.56 13.75 37.63
C ILE A 303 3.04 13.36 37.55
N ASP A 304 3.78 13.86 36.55
CA ASP A 304 5.19 13.57 36.41
C ASP A 304 6.01 14.87 36.35
N THR A 305 6.88 15.06 37.35
CA THR A 305 7.79 16.22 37.46
C THR A 305 8.86 16.29 36.34
N ARG A 306 8.96 15.22 35.52
CA ARG A 306 9.82 15.15 34.34
C ARG A 306 9.02 15.49 33.09
N GLN A 307 8.86 16.76 32.81
CA GLN A 307 8.29 17.20 31.53
C GLN A 307 9.21 16.76 30.38
N GLY A 308 8.76 15.84 29.53
CA GLY A 308 9.56 15.41 28.39
C GLY A 308 9.01 14.24 27.62
N LEU A 309 9.87 13.67 26.78
CA LEU A 309 9.57 12.54 25.92
C LEU A 309 9.40 11.22 26.70
N TRP A 310 9.96 11.14 27.92
CA TRP A 310 10.12 9.92 28.72
C TRP A 310 9.42 10.02 30.09
N PRO A 311 8.10 9.77 30.18
CA PRO A 311 7.40 9.73 31.46
C PRO A 311 7.96 8.63 32.39
N SER A 312 8.13 8.92 33.68
CA SER A 312 8.66 7.96 34.65
C SER A 312 7.84 6.67 34.70
N ALA A 313 6.51 6.77 34.67
CA ALA A 313 5.61 5.62 34.65
C ALA A 313 5.83 4.71 33.43
N VAL A 314 6.24 5.25 32.26
CA VAL A 314 6.56 4.45 31.09
C VAL A 314 7.92 3.78 31.25
N ILE A 315 8.92 4.50 31.76
CA ILE A 315 10.25 3.95 32.05
C ILE A 315 10.14 2.78 33.04
N ASP A 316 9.35 2.91 34.11
CA ASP A 316 9.13 1.84 35.08
C ASP A 316 8.47 0.62 34.46
N LYS A 317 7.47 0.82 33.58
CA LYS A 317 6.86 -0.27 32.82
C LYS A 317 7.84 -0.95 31.86
N MET A 318 8.71 -0.18 31.20
CA MET A 318 9.76 -0.73 30.34
C MET A 318 10.74 -1.60 31.13
N LYS A 319 11.19 -1.12 32.31
CA LYS A 319 12.07 -1.90 33.20
C LYS A 319 11.47 -3.21 33.67
N ASN A 320 10.15 -3.25 33.82
CA ASN A 320 9.41 -4.44 34.24
C ASN A 320 8.98 -5.34 33.07
N SER A 321 9.22 -4.94 31.84
CA SER A 321 8.89 -5.70 30.63
C SER A 321 10.06 -6.55 30.16
N GLU A 322 9.76 -7.73 29.64
CA GLU A 322 10.77 -8.60 29.00
C GLU A 322 11.31 -7.94 27.73
N ARG A 323 10.43 -7.28 26.96
CA ARG A 323 10.81 -6.60 25.73
C ARG A 323 9.92 -5.39 25.44
N SER A 324 10.56 -4.24 25.18
CA SER A 324 9.86 -3.00 24.88
C SER A 324 10.35 -2.38 23.58
N VAL A 325 9.41 -1.81 22.82
CA VAL A 325 9.69 -1.10 21.57
C VAL A 325 9.18 0.34 21.68
N VAL A 326 10.06 1.28 21.44
CA VAL A 326 9.71 2.71 21.38
C VAL A 326 9.60 3.14 19.93
N ILE A 327 8.45 3.71 19.58
CA ILE A 327 8.20 4.29 18.27
C ILE A 327 8.32 5.81 18.38
N LEU A 328 9.27 6.34 17.63
CA LEU A 328 9.51 7.77 17.52
C LEU A 328 9.63 8.14 16.04
N ASN A 329 8.50 8.54 15.44
CA ASN A 329 8.47 8.88 14.02
C ASN A 329 9.02 10.28 13.78
N ARG A 330 10.07 10.38 12.96
CA ARG A 330 10.77 11.65 12.66
C ARG A 330 10.83 11.98 11.18
N LYS A 331 10.39 11.08 10.34
CA LYS A 331 10.39 11.28 8.89
C LYS A 331 9.19 12.08 8.39
N GLY A 332 8.30 12.54 9.26
CA GLY A 332 7.22 13.45 8.89
C GLY A 332 7.79 14.75 8.29
N ARG A 333 7.35 15.13 7.09
CA ARG A 333 7.70 16.40 6.42
C ARG A 333 7.23 17.63 7.21
N SER A 334 6.34 17.47 8.17
CA SER A 334 5.81 18.52 9.01
C SER A 334 6.64 18.72 10.28
N LYS A 335 7.20 19.90 10.39
CA LYS A 335 7.77 20.41 11.64
C LYS A 335 6.58 20.74 12.55
N LEU A 336 6.27 19.88 13.53
CA LEU A 336 5.25 20.23 14.53
C LEU A 336 5.71 21.42 15.35
N LEU A 337 4.91 22.49 15.28
CA LEU A 337 5.04 23.64 16.15
C LEU A 337 4.22 23.41 17.41
N VAL A 338 4.82 23.67 18.56
CA VAL A 338 4.13 23.66 19.86
C VAL A 338 4.35 24.99 20.58
N CYS A 339 3.37 25.38 21.35
CA CYS A 339 3.51 26.53 22.23
C CYS A 339 4.53 26.20 23.34
N ALA A 340 5.54 27.07 23.49
CA ALA A 340 6.54 26.90 24.55
C ALA A 340 5.97 27.16 25.95
N SER A 341 4.85 27.89 26.05
CA SER A 341 4.22 28.27 27.32
C SER A 341 3.23 27.25 27.86
N CYS A 342 2.33 26.69 27.00
CA CYS A 342 1.30 25.74 27.43
C CYS A 342 1.47 24.34 26.86
N GLY A 343 2.44 24.11 25.97
CA GLY A 343 2.70 22.81 25.35
C GLY A 343 1.71 22.39 24.26
N GLU A 344 0.69 23.20 23.95
CA GLU A 344 -0.35 22.88 22.96
C GLU A 344 0.22 22.88 21.55
N ILE A 345 -0.28 21.97 20.70
CA ILE A 345 0.12 21.89 19.29
C ILE A 345 -0.53 23.04 18.52
N VAL A 346 0.24 23.62 17.60
CA VAL A 346 -0.22 24.73 16.75
C VAL A 346 -0.87 24.17 15.50
N ILE A 347 -2.20 24.04 15.53
CA ILE A 347 -3.01 23.56 14.42
C ILE A 347 -3.81 24.69 13.77
N CYS A 348 -4.21 24.49 12.53
CA CYS A 348 -5.08 25.40 11.80
C CYS A 348 -6.52 25.29 12.32
N SER A 349 -7.14 26.41 12.65
CA SER A 349 -8.53 26.47 13.13
C SER A 349 -9.56 26.10 12.06
N GLU A 350 -9.22 26.23 10.78
CA GLU A 350 -10.12 26.00 9.66
C GLU A 350 -10.09 24.56 9.15
N CYS A 351 -8.94 23.89 9.20
CA CYS A 351 -8.78 22.57 8.59
C CYS A 351 -8.09 21.53 9.48
N ASN A 352 -7.80 21.87 10.74
CA ASN A 352 -7.12 21.02 11.73
C ASN A 352 -5.76 20.44 11.28
N SER A 353 -5.18 20.93 10.18
CA SER A 353 -3.85 20.52 9.78
C SER A 353 -2.77 21.25 10.57
N ASN A 354 -1.57 20.69 10.57
CA ASN A 354 -0.41 21.36 11.20
C ASN A 354 -0.15 22.70 10.59
N MET A 355 0.27 23.63 11.43
CA MET A 355 0.83 24.90 10.97
C MET A 355 2.37 24.84 11.00
N SER A 356 2.97 25.50 10.04
CA SER A 356 4.40 25.77 9.96
C SER A 356 4.64 27.26 9.98
N GLN A 357 5.83 27.66 10.41
CA GLN A 357 6.28 29.04 10.36
C GLN A 357 7.32 29.18 9.25
N PRO A 358 6.90 29.57 8.02
CA PRO A 358 7.82 29.71 6.89
C PRO A 358 8.72 30.93 7.03
N ASN A 359 8.24 31.99 7.70
CA ASN A 359 8.93 33.25 7.95
C ASN A 359 8.59 33.80 9.34
N GLU A 360 9.04 35.01 9.66
CA GLU A 360 8.81 35.67 10.97
C GLU A 360 7.43 36.33 11.10
N ASP A 361 6.63 36.37 10.02
CA ASP A 361 5.39 37.18 9.97
C ASP A 361 4.14 36.38 10.30
N HIS A 362 4.03 35.13 9.84
CA HIS A 362 2.80 34.35 9.96
C HIS A 362 3.01 32.84 10.02
N LEU A 363 1.99 32.15 10.50
CA LEU A 363 1.87 30.70 10.44
C LEU A 363 1.06 30.31 9.19
N THR A 364 1.47 29.23 8.51
CA THR A 364 0.79 28.71 7.31
C THR A 364 0.54 27.22 7.46
N CYS A 365 -0.64 26.74 7.07
CA CYS A 365 -0.95 25.32 7.00
C CYS A 365 -0.76 24.74 5.58
N SER A 366 -0.92 23.44 5.44
CA SER A 366 -0.83 22.74 4.13
C SER A 366 -1.89 23.15 3.10
N ARG A 367 -2.93 23.88 3.52
CA ARG A 367 -3.98 24.45 2.67
C ARG A 367 -3.84 25.97 2.47
N ASN A 368 -2.69 26.52 2.78
CA ASN A 368 -2.42 27.96 2.68
C ASN A 368 -3.27 28.87 3.57
N HIS A 369 -4.01 28.34 4.55
CA HIS A 369 -4.61 29.21 5.55
C HIS A 369 -3.51 29.86 6.38
N GLN A 370 -3.61 31.16 6.58
CA GLN A 370 -2.62 31.95 7.28
C GLN A 370 -3.21 32.54 8.56
N ARG A 371 -2.38 32.64 9.61
CA ARG A 371 -2.74 33.32 10.84
C ARG A 371 -1.52 33.90 11.55
N PRO A 372 -1.71 34.87 12.47
CA PRO A 372 -0.63 35.41 13.28
C PRO A 372 0.12 34.34 14.09
N ILE A 373 1.38 34.62 14.44
CA ILE A 373 2.24 33.74 15.26
C ILE A 373 1.79 33.82 16.72
N VAL A 374 0.65 33.24 17.02
CA VAL A 374 0.07 33.24 18.36
C VAL A 374 -0.53 31.86 18.65
N CYS A 375 -0.32 31.36 19.87
CA CYS A 375 -0.99 30.12 20.31
C CYS A 375 -2.51 30.35 20.43
N SER A 376 -3.32 29.47 19.83
CA SER A 376 -4.78 29.59 19.89
C SER A 376 -5.35 29.36 21.30
N PHE A 377 -4.57 28.73 22.19
CA PHE A 377 -5.03 28.35 23.53
C PHE A 377 -4.65 29.38 24.60
N CYS A 378 -3.35 29.79 24.67
CA CYS A 378 -2.87 30.66 25.73
C CYS A 378 -2.40 32.03 25.21
N LEU A 379 -2.56 32.34 23.94
CA LEU A 379 -2.21 33.59 23.26
C LEU A 379 -0.71 33.93 23.31
N SER A 380 0.15 32.99 23.72
CA SER A 380 1.61 33.21 23.74
C SER A 380 2.14 33.21 22.31
N THR A 381 3.09 34.11 22.04
CA THR A 381 3.86 34.16 20.77
C THR A 381 5.09 33.25 20.78
N LYS A 382 5.43 32.65 21.94
CA LYS A 382 6.59 31.77 22.09
C LYS A 382 6.26 30.39 21.54
N LEU A 383 6.59 30.15 20.27
CA LEU A 383 6.43 28.84 19.62
C LEU A 383 7.79 28.18 19.45
N LYS A 384 7.84 26.85 19.54
CA LYS A 384 9.06 26.07 19.32
C LYS A 384 8.78 24.87 18.41
N ASN A 385 9.74 24.52 17.57
CA ASN A 385 9.72 23.27 16.82
C ASN A 385 10.03 22.10 17.74
N LEU A 386 9.17 21.08 17.72
CA LEU A 386 9.42 19.84 18.45
C LEU A 386 10.46 19.00 17.69
N ARG A 387 11.74 19.10 18.08
CA ARG A 387 12.84 18.34 17.47
C ARG A 387 13.74 17.76 18.55
N ILE A 388 13.70 16.45 18.72
CA ILE A 388 14.76 15.71 19.40
C ILE A 388 15.34 14.72 18.37
N GLY A 389 16.67 14.62 18.07
CA GLY A 389 17.33 13.64 17.18
C GLY A 389 17.15 12.20 17.71
N ILE A 390 16.94 11.16 16.86
CA ILE A 390 16.86 9.75 17.30
C ILE A 390 18.08 9.40 18.15
N GLY A 391 19.27 9.85 17.76
CA GLY A 391 20.49 9.63 18.54
C GLY A 391 20.38 10.19 19.96
N ARG A 392 19.97 11.46 20.12
CA ARG A 392 19.77 12.04 21.45
C ARG A 392 18.64 11.35 22.23
N ALA A 393 17.55 10.97 21.55
CA ALA A 393 16.48 10.23 22.20
C ALA A 393 16.95 8.86 22.69
N LYS A 394 17.83 8.19 21.93
CA LYS A 394 18.47 6.94 22.33
C LYS A 394 19.35 7.14 23.57
N GLU A 395 20.26 8.11 23.56
CA GLU A 395 21.16 8.42 24.67
C GLU A 395 20.40 8.71 25.97
N GLU A 396 19.34 9.53 25.88
CA GLU A 396 18.48 9.85 27.02
C GLU A 396 17.76 8.58 27.55
N LEU A 397 17.29 7.71 26.66
CA LEU A 397 16.59 6.49 27.01
C LEU A 397 17.55 5.46 27.65
N GLU A 398 18.75 5.28 27.11
CA GLU A 398 19.80 4.44 27.68
C GLU A 398 20.20 4.89 29.09
N ALA A 399 20.35 6.18 29.30
CA ALA A 399 20.63 6.74 30.61
C ALA A 399 19.53 6.46 31.64
N LEU A 400 18.25 6.50 31.21
CA LEU A 400 17.10 6.22 32.10
C LEU A 400 16.90 4.74 32.39
N LEU A 401 17.14 3.89 31.40
CA LEU A 401 16.99 2.43 31.51
C LEU A 401 18.22 1.78 32.14
N GLN A 402 19.39 2.42 32.06
CA GLN A 402 20.70 1.87 32.43
C GLN A 402 21.07 0.60 31.66
N GLU A 403 20.52 0.45 30.46
CA GLU A 403 20.76 -0.67 29.55
C GLU A 403 20.85 -0.15 28.11
N ASN A 404 21.48 -0.94 27.22
CA ASN A 404 21.62 -0.61 25.81
C ASN A 404 20.26 -0.64 25.09
N VAL A 405 20.00 0.37 24.25
CA VAL A 405 18.83 0.47 23.38
C VAL A 405 19.25 0.25 21.94
N GLN A 406 18.73 -0.81 21.32
CA GLN A 406 19.01 -1.13 19.93
C GLN A 406 18.16 -0.28 18.99
N GLU A 407 18.80 0.54 18.14
CA GLU A 407 18.10 1.29 17.09
C GLU A 407 17.72 0.37 15.93
N ILE A 408 16.46 0.48 15.49
CA ILE A 408 15.94 -0.24 14.32
C ILE A 408 16.06 0.63 13.08
N HIS A 409 17.03 0.33 12.23
CA HIS A 409 17.25 0.95 10.93
C HIS A 409 17.24 -0.10 9.82
N SER A 410 17.20 0.33 8.56
CA SER A 410 17.02 -0.58 7.41
C SER A 410 18.10 -1.66 7.29
N SER A 411 19.31 -1.42 7.80
CA SER A 411 20.45 -2.34 7.78
C SER A 411 20.61 -3.18 9.06
N ALA A 412 19.79 -3.00 10.11
CA ALA A 412 19.88 -3.80 11.33
C ALA A 412 19.61 -5.28 11.04
N SER A 413 20.43 -6.18 11.58
CA SER A 413 20.24 -7.61 11.39
C SER A 413 19.04 -8.15 12.18
N HIS A 414 18.42 -9.24 11.70
CA HIS A 414 17.34 -9.90 12.43
C HIS A 414 17.82 -10.48 13.77
N VAL A 415 19.08 -10.93 13.84
CA VAL A 415 19.67 -11.51 15.06
C VAL A 415 19.79 -10.45 16.14
N ASP A 416 20.31 -9.26 15.79
CA ASP A 416 20.44 -8.13 16.73
C ASP A 416 19.10 -7.70 17.28
N LEU A 417 18.08 -7.63 16.40
CA LEU A 417 16.73 -7.28 16.80
C LEU A 417 16.09 -8.33 17.70
N HIS A 418 16.39 -9.62 17.49
CA HIS A 418 15.76 -10.69 18.26
C HIS A 418 16.22 -10.73 19.73
N ASN A 419 17.49 -10.43 19.99
CA ASN A 419 18.10 -10.50 21.31
C ASN A 419 17.97 -9.20 22.12
N ALA A 420 17.59 -8.08 21.48
CA ALA A 420 17.49 -6.80 22.17
C ALA A 420 16.23 -6.72 23.05
N ARG A 421 16.42 -6.31 24.30
CA ARG A 421 15.32 -6.04 25.24
C ARG A 421 14.63 -4.71 24.95
N TYR A 422 15.41 -3.68 24.66
CA TYR A 422 14.92 -2.34 24.36
C TYR A 422 15.22 -1.96 22.92
N LEU A 423 14.19 -1.58 22.20
CA LEU A 423 14.25 -1.23 20.80
C LEU A 423 13.71 0.19 20.58
N LEU A 424 14.38 0.98 19.74
CA LEU A 424 13.93 2.32 19.34
C LEU A 424 13.91 2.41 17.81
N GLY A 425 12.82 2.90 17.25
CA GLY A 425 12.74 3.09 15.80
C GLY A 425 11.57 3.94 15.35
N THR A 426 11.42 4.09 14.04
CA THR A 426 10.25 4.71 13.42
C THR A 426 9.14 3.66 13.22
N ASN A 427 8.01 4.05 12.59
CA ASN A 427 6.94 3.11 12.21
C ASN A 427 7.43 1.88 11.43
N ALA A 428 8.53 2.01 10.69
CA ALA A 428 9.15 0.87 10.01
C ALA A 428 9.57 -0.24 10.98
N ALA A 429 9.81 0.07 12.25
CA ALA A 429 10.10 -0.92 13.29
C ALA A 429 8.96 -1.91 13.50
N LEU A 430 7.71 -1.46 13.39
CA LEU A 430 6.53 -2.30 13.52
C LEU A 430 6.41 -3.39 12.45
N HIS A 431 7.14 -3.28 11.33
CA HIS A 431 7.22 -4.31 10.28
C HIS A 431 8.34 -5.31 10.51
N ARG A 432 9.26 -5.04 11.44
CA ARG A 432 10.47 -5.83 11.67
C ARG A 432 10.47 -6.56 13.01
N VAL A 433 9.67 -6.07 13.95
CA VAL A 433 9.53 -6.68 15.29
C VAL A 433 8.42 -7.72 15.27
N ASP A 434 8.72 -8.92 15.74
CA ASP A 434 7.78 -10.03 15.77
C ASP A 434 6.92 -10.07 17.03
N TRP A 435 7.48 -9.61 18.15
CA TRP A 435 6.81 -9.59 19.44
C TRP A 435 7.43 -8.54 20.37
N ALA A 436 6.63 -8.04 21.29
CA ALA A 436 7.03 -7.20 22.41
C ALA A 436 5.96 -7.32 23.52
N ASN A 437 6.33 -7.02 24.77
CA ASN A 437 5.31 -6.88 25.84
C ASN A 437 4.76 -5.46 25.87
N LEU A 438 5.60 -4.47 25.50
CA LEU A 438 5.25 -3.07 25.52
C LEU A 438 5.65 -2.39 24.22
N ILE A 439 4.70 -1.65 23.63
CA ILE A 439 5.01 -0.69 22.56
C ILE A 439 4.61 0.70 23.05
N PHE A 440 5.57 1.63 22.98
CA PHE A 440 5.38 3.02 23.37
C PHE A 440 5.54 3.95 22.18
N PHE A 441 4.48 4.63 21.80
CA PHE A 441 4.50 5.73 20.84
C PHE A 441 4.86 7.01 21.59
N ALA A 442 6.11 7.43 21.54
CA ALA A 442 6.63 8.53 22.34
C ALA A 442 6.16 9.92 21.88
N ASP A 443 5.73 10.05 20.62
CA ASP A 443 5.16 11.26 20.04
C ASP A 443 4.12 10.91 18.98
N TYR A 444 2.91 10.51 19.42
CA TYR A 444 1.84 10.08 18.53
C TYR A 444 1.25 11.24 17.72
N ASP A 445 1.49 12.47 18.13
CA ASP A 445 1.09 13.66 17.40
C ASP A 445 1.73 13.71 15.99
N GLN A 446 2.95 13.17 15.84
CA GLN A 446 3.60 13.01 14.53
C GLN A 446 2.86 12.06 13.60
N GLU A 447 2.19 11.05 14.15
CA GLU A 447 1.34 10.12 13.39
C GLU A 447 0.06 10.81 12.92
N LEU A 448 -0.60 11.52 13.83
CA LEU A 448 -1.89 12.16 13.57
C LEU A 448 -1.78 13.31 12.58
N TYR A 449 -0.69 14.09 12.67
CA TYR A 449 -0.52 15.32 11.91
C TYR A 449 0.62 15.28 10.89
N GLY A 450 1.24 14.14 10.68
CA GLY A 450 2.48 13.95 9.90
C GLY A 450 2.37 14.17 8.39
N GLY A 451 1.19 14.38 7.85
CA GLY A 451 1.02 14.80 6.48
C GLY A 451 -0.09 14.10 5.70
N GLY A 452 -0.99 14.90 5.19
CA GLY A 452 -2.07 14.47 4.30
C GLY A 452 -3.32 13.99 5.01
N TYR A 453 -4.36 13.79 4.23
CA TYR A 453 -5.71 13.46 4.69
C TYR A 453 -5.84 12.05 5.30
N ARG A 454 -4.82 11.21 5.12
CA ARG A 454 -4.78 9.81 5.61
C ARG A 454 -4.00 9.63 6.91
N SER A 455 -3.51 10.70 7.53
CA SER A 455 -2.64 10.59 8.71
C SER A 455 -3.28 9.74 9.82
N GLU A 456 -4.55 9.98 10.14
CA GLU A 456 -5.26 9.20 11.16
C GLU A 456 -5.45 7.71 10.76
N GLU A 457 -5.62 7.40 9.47
CA GLU A 457 -5.71 6.02 8.99
C GLU A 457 -4.37 5.29 9.13
N ILE A 458 -3.28 5.97 8.80
CA ILE A 458 -1.93 5.43 8.97
C ILE A 458 -1.63 5.23 10.46
N ALA A 459 -2.00 6.19 11.29
CA ALA A 459 -1.88 6.10 12.76
C ALA A 459 -2.66 4.88 13.30
N LEU A 460 -3.89 4.68 12.83
CA LEU A 460 -4.71 3.52 13.18
C LEU A 460 -4.10 2.20 12.71
N SER A 461 -3.60 2.14 11.49
CA SER A 461 -2.91 0.96 10.95
C SER A 461 -1.70 0.58 11.79
N ASN A 462 -0.90 1.56 12.19
CA ASN A 462 0.25 1.36 13.07
C ASN A 462 -0.17 0.91 14.48
N LEU A 463 -1.26 1.47 15.01
CA LEU A 463 -1.83 1.04 16.29
C LEU A 463 -2.31 -0.41 16.25
N ILE A 464 -3.05 -0.80 15.21
CA ILE A 464 -3.52 -2.18 15.01
C ILE A 464 -2.33 -3.14 14.97
N ARG A 465 -1.28 -2.77 14.26
CA ARG A 465 -0.05 -3.58 14.17
C ARG A 465 0.66 -3.68 15.52
N ALA A 466 0.75 -2.59 16.28
CA ALA A 466 1.31 -2.58 17.63
C ALA A 466 0.54 -3.50 18.57
N VAL A 467 -0.78 -3.45 18.54
CA VAL A 467 -1.66 -4.35 19.33
C VAL A 467 -1.37 -5.81 18.99
N ARG A 468 -1.18 -6.18 17.74
CA ARG A 468 -0.84 -7.55 17.35
C ARG A 468 0.52 -7.99 17.86
N ILE A 469 1.54 -7.14 17.70
CA ILE A 469 2.89 -7.42 18.15
C ILE A 469 2.93 -7.67 19.65
N THR A 470 2.22 -6.84 20.43
CA THR A 470 2.18 -6.99 21.91
C THR A 470 1.44 -8.22 22.39
N ASN A 471 0.54 -8.77 21.58
CA ASN A 471 -0.25 -9.95 21.92
C ASN A 471 0.22 -11.25 21.24
N THR A 472 1.37 -11.25 20.57
CA THR A 472 1.87 -12.43 19.85
C THR A 472 2.24 -13.58 20.79
N ARG A 473 2.93 -13.30 21.91
CA ARG A 473 3.37 -14.31 22.89
C ARG A 473 2.49 -14.39 24.13
N SER A 474 1.87 -13.28 24.53
CA SER A 474 1.10 -13.18 25.76
C SER A 474 -0.23 -12.49 25.47
N ARG A 475 -1.31 -13.26 25.42
CA ARG A 475 -2.64 -12.74 25.04
C ARG A 475 -3.20 -11.68 25.98
N ASP A 476 -2.74 -11.64 27.25
CA ASP A 476 -3.36 -10.81 28.28
C ASP A 476 -2.43 -9.74 28.89
N ASN A 477 -1.13 -9.76 28.59
CA ASN A 477 -0.14 -8.88 29.22
C ASN A 477 0.51 -7.87 28.28
N GLY A 478 0.14 -7.85 26.99
CA GLY A 478 0.66 -6.90 26.03
C GLY A 478 0.05 -5.52 26.20
N GLN A 479 0.87 -4.49 26.20
CA GLN A 479 0.41 -3.10 26.35
C GLN A 479 0.90 -2.21 25.23
N VAL A 480 0.02 -1.35 24.71
CA VAL A 480 0.37 -0.24 23.84
C VAL A 480 0.12 1.06 24.58
N ILE A 481 1.11 1.92 24.64
CA ILE A 481 1.02 3.24 25.27
C ILE A 481 1.20 4.30 24.19
N ILE A 482 0.28 5.25 24.15
CA ILE A 482 0.28 6.38 23.24
C ILE A 482 0.52 7.66 24.04
N GLN A 483 1.57 8.42 23.73
CA GLN A 483 1.79 9.74 24.29
C GLN A 483 1.39 10.80 23.27
N THR A 484 0.51 11.73 23.67
CA THR A 484 -0.04 12.78 22.79
C THR A 484 -0.42 14.04 23.58
N ARG A 485 -0.18 15.21 22.97
CA ARG A 485 -0.63 16.54 23.49
C ARG A 485 -2.03 16.87 22.99
N SER A 486 -2.49 16.20 21.95
CA SER A 486 -3.74 16.49 21.23
C SER A 486 -4.96 15.91 21.90
N GLN A 487 -5.24 16.29 23.14
CA GLN A 487 -6.27 15.68 23.99
C GLN A 487 -7.70 15.77 23.43
N LYS A 488 -7.97 16.76 22.58
CA LYS A 488 -9.29 17.02 21.97
C LYS A 488 -9.48 16.39 20.60
N ASN A 489 -8.49 15.64 20.09
CA ASN A 489 -8.62 14.99 18.80
C ASN A 489 -9.70 13.88 18.87
N GLU A 490 -10.65 13.88 17.93
CA GLU A 490 -11.79 12.95 17.89
C GLU A 490 -11.34 11.49 17.79
N PHE A 491 -10.31 11.19 17.00
CA PHE A 491 -9.75 9.87 16.87
C PHE A 491 -9.23 9.33 18.22
N LEU A 492 -8.54 10.19 18.99
CA LEU A 492 -8.08 9.82 20.34
C LEU A 492 -9.25 9.66 21.32
N GLY A 493 -10.34 10.39 21.14
CA GLY A 493 -11.59 10.19 21.88
C GLY A 493 -12.17 8.80 21.64
N VAL A 494 -12.16 8.33 20.39
CA VAL A 494 -12.59 6.99 20.01
C VAL A 494 -11.71 5.91 20.65
N ILE A 495 -10.38 6.09 20.62
CA ILE A 495 -9.43 5.15 21.26
C ILE A 495 -9.70 5.03 22.76
N ARG A 496 -9.86 6.16 23.48
CA ARG A 496 -10.15 6.16 24.92
C ARG A 496 -11.49 5.51 25.28
N ALA A 497 -12.49 5.72 24.43
CA ALA A 497 -13.82 5.14 24.63
C ALA A 497 -13.90 3.66 24.24
N GLY A 498 -12.89 3.11 23.54
CA GLY A 498 -12.91 1.76 22.98
C GLY A 498 -13.95 1.57 21.88
N LYS A 499 -14.44 2.66 21.26
CA LYS A 499 -15.50 2.65 20.22
C LYS A 499 -14.92 2.77 18.82
N PHE A 500 -14.03 1.88 18.46
CA PHE A 500 -13.27 1.95 17.21
C PHE A 500 -14.13 1.90 15.94
N SER A 501 -15.26 1.19 15.96
CA SER A 501 -16.19 1.10 14.84
C SER A 501 -16.75 2.46 14.41
N SER A 502 -17.00 3.36 15.37
CA SER A 502 -17.55 4.70 15.09
C SER A 502 -16.59 5.61 14.31
N TRP A 503 -15.28 5.38 14.43
CA TRP A 503 -14.30 6.18 13.68
C TRP A 503 -14.40 6.00 12.17
N GLY A 504 -14.70 4.78 11.70
CA GLY A 504 -14.86 4.51 10.27
C GLY A 504 -15.96 5.38 9.64
N GLU A 505 -17.07 5.57 10.34
CA GLU A 505 -18.18 6.41 9.90
C GLU A 505 -17.82 7.90 9.91
N LEU A 506 -17.18 8.36 11.00
CA LEU A 506 -16.71 9.75 11.13
C LEU A 506 -15.71 10.11 10.01
N ASN A 507 -14.76 9.23 9.74
CA ASN A 507 -13.76 9.42 8.70
C ASN A 507 -14.42 9.47 7.31
N GLU A 508 -15.37 8.59 7.04
CA GLU A 508 -16.11 8.59 5.78
C GLU A 508 -16.90 9.87 5.58
N GLN A 509 -17.64 10.34 6.59
CA GLN A 509 -18.39 11.59 6.55
C GLN A 509 -17.46 12.79 6.28
N ARG A 510 -16.30 12.85 6.95
CA ARG A 510 -15.28 13.88 6.72
C ARG A 510 -14.78 13.87 5.28
N ARG A 511 -14.54 12.68 4.72
CA ARG A 511 -14.09 12.52 3.34
C ARG A 511 -15.14 13.00 2.32
N LYS A 512 -16.41 12.70 2.56
CA LYS A 512 -17.53 13.18 1.75
C LYS A 512 -17.62 14.71 1.78
N LEU A 513 -17.60 15.28 2.98
CA LEU A 513 -17.70 16.73 3.18
C LEU A 513 -16.59 17.51 2.48
N LEU A 514 -15.36 16.99 2.54
CA LEU A 514 -14.17 17.63 1.98
C LEU A 514 -13.87 17.21 0.54
N SER A 515 -14.73 16.43 -0.10
CA SER A 515 -14.50 15.86 -1.44
C SER A 515 -13.11 15.23 -1.56
N LEU A 516 -12.72 14.43 -0.55
CA LEU A 516 -11.48 13.67 -0.54
C LEU A 516 -11.70 12.27 -1.11
N PRO A 517 -10.67 11.57 -1.63
CA PRO A 517 -10.83 10.20 -2.10
C PRO A 517 -11.48 9.29 -1.06
N PRO A 518 -12.43 8.42 -1.44
CA PRO A 518 -12.89 8.09 -2.80
C PRO A 518 -14.04 8.95 -3.34
N TYR A 519 -14.39 10.05 -2.70
CA TYR A 519 -15.51 10.95 -3.08
C TYR A 519 -15.07 12.13 -3.95
N GLY A 520 -13.80 12.36 -4.08
CA GLY A 520 -13.11 13.23 -5.00
C GLY A 520 -11.79 12.60 -5.42
N SER A 521 -10.97 13.32 -6.15
CA SER A 521 -9.66 12.89 -6.57
C SER A 521 -8.67 14.03 -6.53
N TYR A 522 -7.41 13.74 -6.24
CA TYR A 522 -6.36 14.73 -6.34
C TYR A 522 -5.04 14.13 -6.83
N ALA A 523 -4.17 15.01 -7.33
CA ALA A 523 -2.79 14.69 -7.66
C ALA A 523 -1.85 15.67 -6.97
N GLU A 524 -0.79 15.16 -6.35
CA GLU A 524 0.34 15.97 -5.90
C GLU A 524 1.36 16.04 -7.05
N ILE A 525 1.72 17.26 -7.46
CA ILE A 525 2.68 17.52 -8.53
C ILE A 525 3.88 18.24 -7.94
N SER A 526 5.09 17.70 -8.17
CA SER A 526 6.33 18.26 -7.64
C SER A 526 7.50 18.07 -8.64
N GLY A 527 8.58 18.79 -8.40
CA GLY A 527 9.81 18.73 -9.22
C GLY A 527 10.03 19.97 -10.06
N PRO A 528 11.18 20.08 -10.75
CA PRO A 528 11.59 21.32 -11.42
C PRO A 528 10.64 21.84 -12.51
N GLY A 529 9.87 20.96 -13.14
CA GLY A 529 8.88 21.35 -14.16
C GLY A 529 7.46 21.51 -13.63
N ALA A 530 7.24 21.38 -12.31
CA ALA A 530 5.91 21.31 -11.72
C ALA A 530 5.11 22.60 -11.91
N GLU A 531 5.72 23.76 -11.66
CA GLU A 531 5.07 25.07 -11.78
C GLU A 531 4.51 25.27 -13.19
N LYS A 532 5.33 25.12 -14.21
CA LYS A 532 4.91 25.26 -15.62
C LYS A 532 3.76 24.31 -16.00
N TYR A 533 3.82 23.08 -15.46
CA TYR A 533 2.80 22.08 -15.75
C TYR A 533 1.48 22.41 -15.05
N VAL A 534 1.56 22.91 -13.82
CA VAL A 534 0.40 23.31 -13.02
C VAL A 534 -0.28 24.53 -13.64
N ASP A 535 0.46 25.52 -14.13
CA ASP A 535 -0.09 26.69 -14.82
C ASP A 535 -0.94 26.31 -16.03
N LEU A 536 -0.49 25.30 -16.79
CA LEU A 536 -1.25 24.76 -17.93
C LEU A 536 -2.52 24.00 -17.49
N ILE A 537 -2.48 23.34 -16.34
CA ILE A 537 -3.63 22.61 -15.78
C ILE A 537 -4.66 23.57 -15.16
N ALA A 538 -4.20 24.64 -14.55
CA ALA A 538 -5.04 25.59 -13.79
C ALA A 538 -6.13 26.26 -14.63
N VAL A 539 -5.99 26.30 -15.94
CA VAL A 539 -7.02 26.87 -16.86
C VAL A 539 -8.15 25.88 -17.17
N THR A 540 -8.07 24.63 -16.70
CA THR A 540 -9.10 23.61 -16.96
C THR A 540 -10.28 23.80 -15.99
N GLU A 541 -11.48 23.89 -16.51
CA GLU A 541 -12.70 24.01 -15.72
C GLU A 541 -12.87 22.77 -14.80
N GLY A 542 -13.31 22.97 -13.56
CA GLY A 542 -13.52 21.90 -12.58
C GLY A 542 -12.25 21.35 -11.92
N ILE A 543 -11.12 22.02 -12.13
CA ILE A 543 -9.85 21.75 -11.46
C ILE A 543 -9.56 22.86 -10.44
N GLU A 544 -9.26 22.46 -9.22
CA GLU A 544 -8.80 23.34 -8.15
C GLU A 544 -7.29 23.12 -7.94
N VAL A 545 -6.53 24.20 -7.96
CA VAL A 545 -5.07 24.18 -7.72
C VAL A 545 -4.78 24.81 -6.37
N LEU A 546 -4.07 24.09 -5.52
CA LEU A 546 -3.63 24.52 -4.19
C LEU A 546 -2.11 24.44 -4.08
N GLY A 547 -1.49 25.46 -3.52
CA GLY A 547 -0.03 25.54 -3.33
C GLY A 547 0.58 26.74 -4.05
N PRO A 548 1.94 26.80 -4.16
CA PRO A 548 2.87 25.73 -3.77
C PRO A 548 3.10 25.62 -2.25
N LEU A 549 3.23 24.38 -1.78
CA LEU A 549 3.74 24.10 -0.44
C LEU A 549 4.99 23.23 -0.55
N ASN A 550 6.13 23.72 -0.09
CA ASN A 550 7.42 23.02 -0.24
C ASN A 550 7.69 22.53 -1.67
N GLU A 551 7.47 23.40 -2.66
CA GLU A 551 7.64 23.12 -4.10
C GLU A 551 6.72 22.00 -4.64
N SER A 552 5.61 21.76 -3.96
CA SER A 552 4.56 20.82 -4.39
C SER A 552 3.23 21.54 -4.53
N TRP A 553 2.47 21.16 -5.54
CA TRP A 553 1.10 21.63 -5.80
C TRP A 553 0.12 20.48 -5.63
N LEU A 554 -1.06 20.77 -5.12
CA LEU A 554 -2.16 19.84 -5.05
C LEU A 554 -3.21 20.22 -6.09
N ILE A 555 -3.47 19.33 -7.01
CA ILE A 555 -4.50 19.46 -8.04
C ILE A 555 -5.69 18.61 -7.63
N LYS A 556 -6.86 19.23 -7.45
CA LYS A 556 -8.06 18.57 -6.96
C LYS A 556 -9.18 18.59 -8.00
N SER A 557 -9.93 17.51 -8.07
CA SER A 557 -11.12 17.37 -8.93
C SER A 557 -12.19 16.53 -8.22
N ASN A 558 -13.44 16.82 -8.49
CA ASN A 558 -14.57 16.02 -8.00
C ASN A 558 -14.71 14.67 -8.73
N SER A 559 -14.02 14.50 -9.87
CA SER A 559 -14.05 13.28 -10.67
C SER A 559 -12.63 12.77 -10.94
N HIS A 560 -12.42 11.48 -10.66
CA HIS A 560 -11.14 10.83 -10.97
C HIS A 560 -10.87 10.78 -12.47
N SER A 561 -11.88 10.45 -13.28
CA SER A 561 -11.76 10.43 -14.74
C SER A 561 -11.41 11.79 -15.31
N HIS A 562 -12.02 12.86 -14.81
CA HIS A 562 -11.70 14.23 -15.21
C HIS A 562 -10.27 14.63 -14.86
N LEU A 563 -9.80 14.29 -13.63
CA LEU A 563 -8.41 14.52 -13.25
C LEU A 563 -7.43 13.81 -14.20
N LEU A 564 -7.67 12.52 -14.49
CA LEU A 564 -6.82 11.74 -15.38
C LEU A 564 -6.81 12.29 -16.82
N GLN A 565 -7.97 12.68 -17.33
CA GLN A 565 -8.11 13.29 -18.63
C GLN A 565 -7.30 14.58 -18.72
N THR A 566 -7.47 15.50 -17.77
CA THR A 566 -6.69 16.75 -17.68
C THR A 566 -5.19 16.50 -17.66
N LEU A 567 -4.73 15.57 -16.81
CA LEU A 567 -3.30 15.20 -16.74
C LEU A 567 -2.75 14.58 -18.04
N SER A 568 -3.62 13.99 -18.87
CA SER A 568 -3.24 13.34 -20.12
C SER A 568 -3.25 14.30 -21.31
N GLU A 569 -4.15 15.27 -21.32
CA GLU A 569 -4.31 16.25 -22.40
C GLU A 569 -3.25 17.36 -22.35
N VAL A 570 -2.78 17.69 -21.15
CA VAL A 570 -1.75 18.72 -20.96
C VAL A 570 -0.36 18.16 -21.26
N ASN A 571 0.35 18.83 -22.16
CA ASN A 571 1.72 18.44 -22.54
C ASN A 571 2.67 18.55 -21.35
N ARG A 572 3.36 17.45 -21.06
CA ARG A 572 4.38 17.43 -20.00
C ARG A 572 5.58 18.31 -20.40
N PRO A 573 6.11 19.10 -19.45
CA PRO A 573 7.33 19.86 -19.68
C PRO A 573 8.52 18.91 -19.91
N LYS A 574 9.59 19.43 -20.50
CA LYS A 574 10.84 18.66 -20.68
C LYS A 574 11.54 18.37 -19.35
N GLU A 575 11.34 19.24 -18.40
CA GLU A 575 11.87 19.13 -17.04
C GLU A 575 11.17 17.99 -16.30
N ARG A 576 11.88 17.39 -15.36
CA ARG A 576 11.34 16.27 -14.56
C ARG A 576 10.19 16.74 -13.66
N ILE A 577 9.07 16.04 -13.74
CA ILE A 577 7.95 16.16 -12.80
C ILE A 577 7.64 14.81 -12.14
N ARG A 578 7.15 14.88 -10.91
CA ARG A 578 6.56 13.75 -10.20
C ARG A 578 5.07 14.00 -10.04
N ILE A 579 4.26 13.05 -10.46
CA ILE A 579 2.81 13.06 -10.26
C ILE A 579 2.47 11.90 -9.33
N ALA A 580 1.75 12.20 -8.25
CA ALA A 580 1.29 11.21 -7.29
C ALA A 580 -0.21 11.35 -7.09
N ILE A 581 -0.97 10.38 -7.60
CA ILE A 581 -2.44 10.42 -7.62
C ILE A 581 -3.00 9.76 -6.37
N ASN A 582 -3.95 10.45 -5.70
CA ASN A 582 -4.64 10.01 -4.49
C ASN A 582 -3.67 9.46 -3.42
N SER A 583 -2.54 10.10 -3.27
CA SER A 583 -1.43 9.64 -2.42
C SER A 583 -1.63 9.94 -0.92
#